data_df712953f82dc1a6706aee3cba6f22d1
#
_entry.id   df712953f82dc1a6706aee3cba6f22d1
#
_cell.length_a   1.000
_cell.length_b   1.000
_cell.length_c   1.000
_cell.angle_alpha   90.00
_cell.angle_beta   90.00
_cell.angle_gamma   90.00
#
_symmetry.space_group_name_H-M   'P 1'
#
loop_
_entity.id
_entity.type
_entity.pdbx_description
1 polymer ?
#
loop_
_entity_poly.entity_id
_entity_poly.type
_entity_poly.pdbx_seq_one_letter_code
_entity_poly.pdbx_strand_id
1 'polypeptide(L)'
;MGFNMQTETTDTLTVLYDGDCPLCRREIAHVKGLSERTTDSALCFVDISREAESATYAADRAMLLARFHVQRADGSRLDGAAAFVAMWRRLPGWRWLARLASLPGMLPVMELAYRGFLHLRPALQAVVRRLDAATDTPTAAAEPRFSGYLERELRSDHAGETGAVFIYLGIAAVARWRGDAELIHFAEQHGTTEAEHLRLIEALQPSVRRSYLLGPWRIAGWLTGALPALFGRRAVYATIAAVETFVDQHYQQQIAHLENNGGPEGLLPLLLRCQSDERHHRDEAAMLAGEHTSWLLRAWCTLVGTGSAAAVVLARRI
;
A
#
# COMPACT_ATOMS: atom_id res chain seq x y z
N MET A 1 -35.97 -16.48 41.95
CA MET A 1 -34.58 -16.53 41.48
C MET A 1 -34.51 -15.70 40.21
N GLY A 2 -34.12 -14.44 40.34
CA GLY A 2 -34.01 -13.53 39.22
C GLY A 2 -32.65 -13.71 38.56
N PHE A 3 -32.64 -14.10 37.28
CA PHE A 3 -31.46 -14.05 36.45
C PHE A 3 -31.19 -12.56 36.10
N ASN A 4 -30.18 -12.03 36.73
CA ASN A 4 -29.68 -10.69 36.42
C ASN A 4 -28.84 -10.81 35.13
N MET A 5 -29.45 -10.52 33.99
CA MET A 5 -28.78 -10.40 32.71
C MET A 5 -28.06 -9.05 32.71
N GLN A 6 -26.83 -9.04 33.25
CA GLN A 6 -25.92 -7.92 33.06
C GLN A 6 -25.62 -7.86 31.55
N THR A 7 -26.21 -6.88 30.88
CA THR A 7 -25.81 -6.45 29.54
C THR A 7 -24.34 -6.03 29.62
N GLU A 8 -23.46 -6.86 29.09
CA GLU A 8 -22.09 -6.44 28.75
C GLU A 8 -22.21 -5.20 27.87
N THR A 9 -21.93 -4.05 28.43
CA THR A 9 -21.73 -2.82 27.68
C THR A 9 -20.49 -3.06 26.81
N THR A 10 -20.72 -3.39 25.56
CA THR A 10 -19.66 -3.42 24.54
C THR A 10 -18.95 -2.08 24.60
N ASP A 11 -17.68 -2.11 25.01
CA ASP A 11 -16.81 -0.93 25.17
C ASP A 11 -16.54 -0.30 23.79
N THR A 12 -17.55 0.42 23.28
CA THR A 12 -17.55 1.06 21.97
C THR A 12 -16.54 2.20 21.92
N LEU A 13 -15.69 2.21 20.91
CA LEU A 13 -14.71 3.27 20.66
C LEU A 13 -15.17 4.13 19.48
N THR A 14 -15.40 5.41 19.70
CA THR A 14 -15.78 6.35 18.65
C THR A 14 -14.53 7.01 18.07
N VAL A 15 -14.30 6.83 16.78
CA VAL A 15 -13.22 7.45 16.00
C VAL A 15 -13.71 8.78 15.45
N LEU A 16 -13.07 9.88 15.86
CA LEU A 16 -13.38 11.23 15.43
C LEU A 16 -12.42 11.61 14.31
N TYR A 17 -12.94 11.87 13.11
CA TYR A 17 -12.09 12.11 11.94
C TYR A 17 -12.50 13.33 11.12
N ASP A 18 -11.55 13.89 10.41
CA ASP A 18 -11.70 15.03 9.50
C ASP A 18 -12.07 14.50 8.10
N GLY A 19 -13.34 14.57 7.72
CA GLY A 19 -13.83 14.14 6.40
C GLY A 19 -13.39 15.05 5.25
N ASP A 20 -12.96 16.30 5.51
CA ASP A 20 -12.42 17.20 4.49
C ASP A 20 -10.93 16.94 4.20
N CYS A 21 -10.29 16.16 5.07
CA CYS A 21 -8.89 15.76 4.90
C CYS A 21 -8.80 14.54 3.97
N PRO A 22 -8.17 14.63 2.79
CA PRO A 22 -8.07 13.49 1.86
C PRO A 22 -7.27 12.32 2.43
N LEU A 23 -6.27 12.58 3.29
CA LEU A 23 -5.50 11.54 3.97
C LEU A 23 -6.38 10.80 5.00
N CYS A 24 -7.14 11.56 5.81
CA CYS A 24 -8.02 10.99 6.83
C CYS A 24 -9.16 10.18 6.21
N ARG A 25 -9.78 10.68 5.13
CA ARG A 25 -10.83 9.92 4.41
C ARG A 25 -10.36 8.55 3.96
N ARG A 26 -9.16 8.49 3.35
CA ARG A 26 -8.58 7.23 2.86
C ARG A 26 -8.32 6.27 4.01
N GLU A 27 -7.69 6.73 5.07
CA GLU A 27 -7.41 5.93 6.27
C GLU A 27 -8.70 5.39 6.90
N ILE A 28 -9.69 6.25 7.11
CA ILE A 28 -10.96 5.87 7.71
C ILE A 28 -11.77 4.92 6.82
N ALA A 29 -11.76 5.10 5.50
CA ALA A 29 -12.40 4.17 4.58
C ALA A 29 -11.80 2.75 4.71
N HIS A 30 -10.47 2.66 4.83
CA HIS A 30 -9.78 1.40 5.07
C HIS A 30 -10.18 0.78 6.42
N VAL A 31 -10.12 1.56 7.49
CA VAL A 31 -10.46 1.08 8.86
C VAL A 31 -11.92 0.63 8.94
N LYS A 32 -12.86 1.34 8.29
CA LYS A 32 -14.27 0.93 8.17
C LYS A 32 -14.39 -0.44 7.49
N GLY A 33 -13.74 -0.63 6.35
CA GLY A 33 -13.75 -1.91 5.63
C GLY A 33 -13.15 -3.08 6.42
N LEU A 34 -12.17 -2.84 7.29
CA LEU A 34 -11.65 -3.84 8.22
C LEU A 34 -12.62 -4.13 9.37
N SER A 35 -13.27 -3.09 9.90
CA SER A 35 -14.23 -3.18 10.98
C SER A 35 -15.48 -3.98 10.59
N GLU A 36 -15.99 -3.78 9.38
CA GLU A 36 -17.17 -4.47 8.85
C GLU A 36 -16.98 -5.99 8.66
N ARG A 37 -15.73 -6.43 8.52
CA ARG A 37 -15.39 -7.87 8.40
C ARG A 37 -15.40 -8.62 9.72
N THR A 38 -15.66 -7.93 10.83
CA THR A 38 -15.58 -8.52 12.17
C THR A 38 -16.80 -8.06 12.97
N THR A 39 -17.65 -8.99 13.34
CA THR A 39 -18.83 -8.76 14.21
C THR A 39 -18.47 -8.20 15.60
N ASP A 40 -17.20 -8.21 15.96
CA ASP A 40 -16.68 -7.90 17.31
C ASP A 40 -15.90 -6.57 17.39
N SER A 41 -15.83 -5.80 16.27
CA SER A 41 -15.16 -4.51 16.28
C SER A 41 -16.14 -3.42 16.72
N ALA A 42 -16.21 -3.14 18.01
CA ALA A 42 -17.02 -2.04 18.56
C ALA A 42 -16.40 -0.66 18.20
N LEU A 43 -16.31 -0.34 16.89
CA LEU A 43 -15.85 0.94 16.38
C LEU A 43 -17.01 1.72 15.77
N CYS A 44 -17.22 2.95 16.22
CA CYS A 44 -18.10 3.94 15.61
C CYS A 44 -17.24 5.04 14.95
N PHE A 45 -17.74 5.65 13.88
CA PHE A 45 -16.99 6.67 13.14
C PHE A 45 -17.85 7.93 13.01
N VAL A 46 -17.32 9.05 13.46
CA VAL A 46 -17.99 10.36 13.38
C VAL A 46 -17.13 11.33 12.58
N ASP A 47 -17.70 11.85 11.51
CA ASP A 47 -17.08 12.91 10.71
C ASP A 47 -17.29 14.27 11.39
N ILE A 48 -16.23 14.79 11.99
CA ILE A 48 -16.27 16.08 12.69
C ILE A 48 -16.12 17.29 11.77
N SER A 49 -15.87 17.10 10.45
CA SER A 49 -15.87 18.19 9.47
C SER A 49 -17.31 18.63 9.14
N ARG A 50 -18.31 17.74 9.28
CA ARG A 50 -19.72 17.99 8.96
C ARG A 50 -20.49 18.45 10.20
N GLU A 51 -21.18 19.60 10.10
CA GLU A 51 -21.95 20.16 11.23
C GLU A 51 -23.11 19.26 11.69
N ALA A 52 -23.80 18.64 10.77
CA ALA A 52 -24.95 17.79 11.08
C ALA A 52 -24.59 16.54 11.89
N GLU A 53 -23.41 15.95 11.65
CA GLU A 53 -22.94 14.74 12.33
C GLU A 53 -22.18 15.06 13.63
N SER A 54 -21.70 16.30 13.79
CA SER A 54 -20.78 16.71 14.85
C SER A 54 -21.37 17.72 15.86
N ALA A 55 -22.68 17.88 15.94
CA ALA A 55 -23.31 18.84 16.84
C ALA A 55 -22.85 18.69 18.30
N THR A 56 -22.64 17.44 18.75
CA THR A 56 -22.14 17.09 20.11
C THR A 56 -20.68 17.56 20.32
N TYR A 57 -19.91 17.75 19.25
CA TYR A 57 -18.49 18.10 19.29
C TYR A 57 -18.22 19.55 18.88
N ALA A 58 -19.27 20.35 18.64
CA ALA A 58 -19.15 21.70 18.10
C ALA A 58 -18.23 22.62 18.90
N ALA A 59 -18.27 22.55 20.23
CA ALA A 59 -17.46 23.37 21.13
C ALA A 59 -15.95 23.04 21.02
N ASP A 60 -15.58 21.79 20.75
CA ASP A 60 -14.21 21.30 20.73
C ASP A 60 -13.67 21.09 19.31
N ARG A 61 -14.45 21.40 18.29
CA ARG A 61 -14.21 21.04 16.89
C ARG A 61 -12.81 21.44 16.40
N ALA A 62 -12.37 22.66 16.67
CA ALA A 62 -11.06 23.14 16.23
C ALA A 62 -9.91 22.32 16.83
N MET A 63 -10.04 21.94 18.09
CA MET A 63 -9.07 21.10 18.80
C MET A 63 -9.08 19.67 18.23
N LEU A 64 -10.26 19.11 17.98
CA LEU A 64 -10.42 17.75 17.47
C LEU A 64 -9.91 17.62 16.03
N LEU A 65 -10.06 18.65 15.19
CA LEU A 65 -9.52 18.68 13.82
C LEU A 65 -7.99 18.83 13.76
N ALA A 66 -7.39 19.40 14.81
CA ALA A 66 -5.94 19.61 14.87
C ALA A 66 -5.17 18.29 15.01
N ARG A 67 -5.77 17.28 15.66
CA ARG A 67 -5.15 15.98 15.95
C ARG A 67 -6.14 14.85 15.76
N PHE A 68 -5.63 13.61 15.62
CA PHE A 68 -6.47 12.42 15.62
C PHE A 68 -6.97 12.08 17.02
N HIS A 69 -8.27 11.83 17.16
CA HIS A 69 -8.91 11.54 18.43
C HIS A 69 -9.79 10.30 18.38
N VAL A 70 -9.86 9.59 19.50
CA VAL A 70 -10.88 8.57 19.76
C VAL A 70 -11.53 8.84 21.11
N GLN A 71 -12.83 8.56 21.21
CA GLN A 71 -13.60 8.69 22.44
C GLN A 71 -14.07 7.32 22.90
N ARG A 72 -13.89 7.02 24.19
CA ARG A 72 -14.39 5.80 24.84
C ARG A 72 -15.85 5.95 25.23
N ALA A 73 -16.48 4.83 25.60
CA ALA A 73 -17.87 4.82 26.08
C ALA A 73 -18.09 5.63 27.35
N ASP A 74 -17.06 5.79 28.18
CA ASP A 74 -17.08 6.63 29.40
C ASP A 74 -16.94 8.14 29.10
N GLY A 75 -16.85 8.53 27.83
CA GLY A 75 -16.66 9.90 27.42
C GLY A 75 -15.20 10.38 27.44
N SER A 76 -14.26 9.60 27.98
CA SER A 76 -12.84 9.94 27.99
C SER A 76 -12.27 9.92 26.57
N ARG A 77 -11.35 10.84 26.27
CA ARG A 77 -10.74 10.96 24.94
C ARG A 77 -9.26 10.61 24.98
N LEU A 78 -8.80 9.99 23.91
CA LEU A 78 -7.37 9.79 23.61
C LEU A 78 -7.04 10.53 22.33
N ASP A 79 -5.81 11.06 22.23
CA ASP A 79 -5.33 11.76 21.05
C ASP A 79 -3.98 11.21 20.56
N GLY A 80 -3.59 11.61 19.36
CA GLY A 80 -2.30 11.29 18.76
C GLY A 80 -1.99 9.79 18.71
N ALA A 81 -0.76 9.42 19.06
CA ALA A 81 -0.31 8.03 19.03
C ALA A 81 -1.16 7.11 19.91
N ALA A 82 -1.62 7.58 21.08
CA ALA A 82 -2.48 6.79 21.97
C ALA A 82 -3.84 6.47 21.35
N ALA A 83 -4.41 7.38 20.56
CA ALA A 83 -5.65 7.18 19.82
C ALA A 83 -5.48 6.08 18.75
N PHE A 84 -4.38 6.09 17.99
CA PHE A 84 -4.08 5.03 17.02
C PHE A 84 -3.93 3.66 17.70
N VAL A 85 -3.20 3.58 18.80
CA VAL A 85 -3.02 2.32 19.53
C VAL A 85 -4.35 1.77 20.05
N ALA A 86 -5.24 2.63 20.56
CA ALA A 86 -6.56 2.23 21.01
C ALA A 86 -7.44 1.68 19.86
N MET A 87 -7.38 2.31 18.70
CA MET A 87 -8.05 1.84 17.47
C MET A 87 -7.47 0.51 16.98
N TRP A 88 -6.14 0.36 16.88
CA TRP A 88 -5.48 -0.87 16.40
C TRP A 88 -5.77 -2.09 17.26
N ARG A 89 -5.99 -1.91 18.58
CA ARG A 89 -6.37 -3.02 19.48
C ARG A 89 -7.68 -3.68 19.08
N ARG A 90 -8.57 -2.97 18.38
CA ARG A 90 -9.89 -3.43 17.97
C ARG A 90 -9.96 -3.91 16.52
N LEU A 91 -8.89 -3.66 15.74
CA LEU A 91 -8.82 -4.05 14.33
C LEU A 91 -8.20 -5.46 14.17
N PRO A 92 -8.86 -6.37 13.46
CA PRO A 92 -8.28 -7.66 13.13
C PRO A 92 -7.01 -7.47 12.29
N GLY A 93 -5.95 -8.22 12.63
CA GLY A 93 -4.66 -8.11 11.96
C GLY A 93 -3.76 -6.97 12.43
N TRP A 94 -4.27 -5.97 13.19
CA TRP A 94 -3.50 -4.83 13.70
C TRP A 94 -3.15 -4.94 15.20
N ARG A 95 -3.68 -5.93 15.89
CA ARG A 95 -3.45 -6.16 17.33
C ARG A 95 -1.97 -6.36 17.69
N TRP A 96 -1.18 -6.93 16.79
CA TRP A 96 0.27 -7.09 16.98
C TRP A 96 0.98 -5.73 17.03
N LEU A 97 0.58 -4.78 16.18
CA LEU A 97 1.12 -3.42 16.15
C LEU A 97 0.79 -2.67 17.46
N ALA A 98 -0.45 -2.85 17.96
CA ALA A 98 -0.85 -2.31 19.26
C ALA A 98 -0.06 -2.93 20.42
N ARG A 99 0.32 -4.22 20.35
CA ARG A 99 1.19 -4.86 21.35
C ARG A 99 2.60 -4.28 21.29
N LEU A 100 3.16 -4.10 20.07
CA LEU A 100 4.47 -3.47 19.88
C LEU A 100 4.48 -2.03 20.44
N ALA A 101 3.44 -1.26 20.16
CA ALA A 101 3.26 0.10 20.69
C ALA A 101 3.12 0.15 22.22
N SER A 102 2.76 -0.96 22.85
CA SER A 102 2.63 -1.07 24.32
C SER A 102 3.95 -1.38 25.03
N LEU A 103 5.06 -1.58 24.29
CA LEU A 103 6.38 -1.73 24.91
C LEU A 103 6.81 -0.44 25.63
N PRO A 104 7.56 -0.56 26.77
CA PRO A 104 8.05 0.60 27.49
C PRO A 104 8.84 1.56 26.58
N GLY A 105 8.50 2.85 26.60
CA GLY A 105 9.15 3.88 25.79
C GLY A 105 8.67 3.99 24.35
N MET A 106 7.90 3.03 23.81
CA MET A 106 7.45 3.06 22.41
C MET A 106 6.41 4.15 22.16
N LEU A 107 5.45 4.33 23.07
CA LEU A 107 4.40 5.33 22.90
C LEU A 107 4.93 6.78 22.80
N PRO A 108 5.90 7.23 23.62
CA PRO A 108 6.56 8.53 23.44
C PRO A 108 7.26 8.67 22.09
N VAL A 109 7.93 7.62 21.60
CA VAL A 109 8.60 7.63 20.28
C VAL A 109 7.56 7.79 19.17
N MET A 110 6.46 7.04 19.23
CA MET A 110 5.35 7.17 18.29
C MET A 110 4.70 8.55 18.34
N GLU A 111 4.53 9.13 19.53
CA GLU A 111 4.00 10.47 19.67
C GLU A 111 4.94 11.53 19.07
N LEU A 112 6.25 11.37 19.21
CA LEU A 112 7.23 12.24 18.57
C LEU A 112 7.15 12.14 17.04
N ALA A 113 7.07 10.92 16.51
CA ALA A 113 6.89 10.68 15.07
C ALA A 113 5.56 11.26 14.56
N TYR A 114 4.48 11.11 15.33
CA TYR A 114 3.18 11.70 15.00
C TYR A 114 3.21 13.23 14.98
N ARG A 115 3.89 13.87 15.92
CA ARG A 115 4.09 15.33 15.92
C ARG A 115 4.87 15.77 14.68
N GLY A 116 5.93 15.06 14.31
CA GLY A 116 6.65 15.28 13.06
C GLY A 116 5.74 15.19 11.84
N PHE A 117 4.87 14.16 11.78
CA PHE A 117 3.86 14.02 10.74
C PHE A 117 2.89 15.21 10.68
N LEU A 118 2.44 15.76 11.83
CA LEU A 118 1.55 16.91 11.85
C LEU A 118 2.17 18.15 11.17
N HIS A 119 3.48 18.36 11.28
CA HIS A 119 4.18 19.44 10.55
C HIS A 119 4.21 19.18 9.04
N LEU A 120 4.30 17.93 8.60
CA LEU A 120 4.30 17.55 7.19
C LEU A 120 2.88 17.42 6.60
N ARG A 121 1.87 17.24 7.45
CA ARG A 121 0.47 17.01 7.06
C ARG A 121 -0.06 18.03 6.04
N PRO A 122 0.13 19.37 6.19
CA PRO A 122 -0.38 20.34 5.21
C PRO A 122 0.24 20.17 3.82
N ALA A 123 1.55 19.92 3.75
CA ALA A 123 2.24 19.67 2.49
C ALA A 123 1.77 18.38 1.82
N LEU A 124 1.62 17.29 2.60
CA LEU A 124 1.10 16.02 2.10
C LEU A 124 -0.35 16.16 1.62
N GLN A 125 -1.19 16.89 2.35
CA GLN A 125 -2.57 17.17 1.91
C GLN A 125 -2.61 17.98 0.62
N ALA A 126 -1.72 18.94 0.44
CA ALA A 126 -1.63 19.73 -0.79
C ALA A 126 -1.21 18.86 -1.99
N VAL A 127 -0.25 17.96 -1.78
CA VAL A 127 0.19 17.00 -2.81
C VAL A 127 -0.97 16.07 -3.18
N VAL A 128 -1.64 15.47 -2.19
CA VAL A 128 -2.75 14.54 -2.45
C VAL A 128 -3.90 15.25 -3.15
N ARG A 129 -4.27 16.47 -2.74
CA ARG A 129 -5.30 17.27 -3.43
C ARG A 129 -4.93 17.58 -4.87
N ARG A 130 -3.66 17.87 -5.17
CA ARG A 130 -3.20 18.09 -6.56
C ARG A 130 -3.28 16.82 -7.39
N LEU A 131 -2.92 15.68 -6.80
CA LEU A 131 -3.04 14.38 -7.45
C LEU A 131 -4.51 14.00 -7.68
N ASP A 132 -5.39 14.22 -6.69
CA ASP A 132 -6.82 13.98 -6.82
C ASP A 132 -7.44 14.89 -7.90
N ALA A 133 -7.08 16.18 -7.94
CA ALA A 133 -7.55 17.12 -8.97
C ALA A 133 -7.05 16.78 -10.39
N ALA A 134 -5.87 16.16 -10.51
CA ALA A 134 -5.37 15.68 -11.80
C ALA A 134 -6.09 14.40 -12.28
N THR A 135 -6.74 13.67 -11.37
CA THR A 135 -7.51 12.45 -11.67
C THR A 135 -9.02 12.68 -11.78
N ASP A 136 -9.52 13.85 -11.39
CA ASP A 136 -10.92 14.26 -11.51
C ASP A 136 -11.28 14.71 -12.93
N THR A 137 -10.93 13.92 -13.94
CA THR A 137 -11.64 14.01 -15.22
C THR A 137 -12.91 13.15 -15.07
N PRO A 138 -14.12 13.72 -15.17
CA PRO A 138 -15.34 12.95 -15.02
C PRO A 138 -15.55 12.06 -16.24
N THR A 139 -15.03 10.86 -16.19
CA THR A 139 -15.48 9.81 -17.11
C THR A 139 -16.58 9.05 -16.39
N ALA A 140 -17.83 9.47 -16.63
CA ALA A 140 -19.03 8.74 -16.22
C ALA A 140 -19.21 7.48 -17.10
N ALA A 141 -18.20 6.62 -17.12
CA ALA A 141 -18.34 5.22 -17.52
C ALA A 141 -18.58 4.42 -16.25
N ALA A 142 -19.61 3.56 -16.24
CA ALA A 142 -19.87 2.67 -15.12
C ALA A 142 -18.56 1.92 -14.75
N GLU A 143 -18.03 2.16 -13.54
CA GLU A 143 -16.80 1.54 -13.09
C GLU A 143 -16.94 0.02 -13.20
N PRO A 144 -15.99 -0.69 -13.83
CA PRO A 144 -16.04 -2.14 -13.90
C PRO A 144 -16.00 -2.70 -12.48
N ARG A 145 -17.05 -3.41 -12.10
CA ARG A 145 -17.12 -4.11 -10.80
C ARG A 145 -16.37 -5.41 -10.92
N PHE A 146 -15.15 -5.44 -10.41
CA PHE A 146 -14.37 -6.67 -10.32
C PHE A 146 -14.90 -7.57 -9.19
N SER A 147 -14.75 -8.90 -9.36
CA SER A 147 -14.97 -9.85 -8.25
C SER A 147 -13.97 -9.54 -7.11
N GLY A 148 -14.32 -9.92 -5.87
CA GLY A 148 -13.42 -9.67 -4.73
C GLY A 148 -12.03 -10.32 -4.85
N TYR A 149 -11.88 -11.36 -5.68
CA TYR A 149 -10.57 -11.92 -6.04
C TYR A 149 -9.81 -10.97 -6.95
N LEU A 150 -10.38 -10.61 -8.12
CA LEU A 150 -9.73 -9.75 -9.10
C LEU A 150 -9.43 -8.35 -8.54
N GLU A 151 -10.27 -7.82 -7.68
CA GLU A 151 -9.98 -6.53 -7.01
C GLU A 151 -8.73 -6.60 -6.14
N ARG A 152 -8.53 -7.72 -5.41
CA ARG A 152 -7.31 -7.91 -4.61
C ARG A 152 -6.07 -8.10 -5.48
N GLU A 153 -6.20 -8.87 -6.57
CA GLU A 153 -5.10 -9.09 -7.51
C GLU A 153 -4.68 -7.77 -8.17
N LEU A 154 -5.61 -7.01 -8.76
CA LEU A 154 -5.31 -5.70 -9.35
C LEU A 154 -4.69 -4.71 -8.36
N ARG A 155 -5.07 -4.80 -7.08
CA ARG A 155 -4.43 -3.99 -6.03
C ARG A 155 -2.98 -4.41 -5.82
N SER A 156 -2.69 -5.71 -5.84
CA SER A 156 -1.32 -6.20 -5.74
C SER A 156 -0.51 -5.90 -6.98
N ASP A 157 -1.12 -5.97 -8.17
CA ASP A 157 -0.46 -5.61 -9.43
C ASP A 157 -0.08 -4.13 -9.42
N HIS A 158 -1.02 -3.24 -9.09
CA HIS A 158 -0.73 -1.81 -8.97
C HIS A 158 0.41 -1.50 -7.99
N ALA A 159 0.48 -2.21 -6.86
CA ALA A 159 1.57 -2.07 -5.90
C ALA A 159 2.89 -2.65 -6.45
N GLY A 160 2.82 -3.77 -7.16
CA GLY A 160 3.94 -4.42 -7.84
C GLY A 160 4.56 -3.51 -8.91
N GLU A 161 3.73 -3.04 -9.85
CA GLU A 161 4.17 -2.13 -10.93
C GLU A 161 4.73 -0.81 -10.36
N THR A 162 4.10 -0.27 -9.28
CA THR A 162 4.69 0.89 -8.58
C THR A 162 6.08 0.56 -8.05
N GLY A 163 6.26 -0.62 -7.48
CA GLY A 163 7.57 -1.10 -7.00
C GLY A 163 8.58 -1.24 -8.15
N ALA A 164 8.17 -1.87 -9.27
CA ALA A 164 9.00 -2.10 -10.44
C ALA A 164 9.52 -0.80 -11.06
N VAL A 165 8.66 0.19 -11.28
CA VAL A 165 9.08 1.53 -11.73
C VAL A 165 10.18 2.10 -10.81
N PHE A 166 10.04 1.97 -9.50
CA PHE A 166 11.02 2.47 -8.55
C PHE A 166 12.29 1.63 -8.49
N ILE A 167 12.25 0.32 -8.79
CA ILE A 167 13.45 -0.51 -8.96
C ILE A 167 14.32 0.07 -10.07
N TYR A 168 13.75 0.32 -11.25
CA TYR A 168 14.51 0.87 -12.38
C TYR A 168 14.98 2.31 -12.14
N LEU A 169 14.21 3.13 -11.41
CA LEU A 169 14.67 4.45 -10.97
C LEU A 169 15.87 4.36 -10.01
N GLY A 170 15.89 3.38 -9.10
CA GLY A 170 17.00 3.12 -8.20
C GLY A 170 18.26 2.68 -8.95
N ILE A 171 18.11 1.75 -9.91
CA ILE A 171 19.20 1.30 -10.80
C ILE A 171 19.77 2.50 -11.56
N ALA A 172 18.92 3.26 -12.24
CA ALA A 172 19.34 4.41 -13.05
C ALA A 172 20.04 5.49 -12.22
N ALA A 173 19.60 5.75 -10.98
CA ALA A 173 20.23 6.73 -10.11
C ALA A 173 21.67 6.36 -9.77
N VAL A 174 21.93 5.10 -9.40
CA VAL A 174 23.28 4.61 -9.09
C VAL A 174 24.12 4.47 -10.35
N ALA A 175 23.54 3.99 -11.47
CA ALA A 175 24.23 3.85 -12.74
C ALA A 175 24.73 5.20 -13.26
N ARG A 176 23.90 6.27 -13.16
CA ARG A 176 24.32 7.64 -13.53
C ARG A 176 25.45 8.15 -12.63
N TRP A 177 25.37 7.92 -11.32
CA TRP A 177 26.45 8.29 -10.40
C TRP A 177 27.76 7.57 -10.71
N ARG A 178 27.72 6.30 -11.18
CA ARG A 178 28.88 5.50 -11.58
C ARG A 178 29.35 5.76 -13.02
N GLY A 179 28.60 6.46 -13.84
CA GLY A 179 28.86 6.65 -15.26
C GLY A 179 28.70 5.38 -16.10
N ASP A 180 27.82 4.44 -15.67
CA ASP A 180 27.59 3.17 -16.33
C ASP A 180 26.48 3.30 -17.40
N ALA A 181 26.88 3.67 -18.62
CA ALA A 181 25.95 3.96 -19.71
C ALA A 181 25.09 2.75 -20.12
N GLU A 182 25.64 1.53 -20.08
CA GLU A 182 24.89 0.31 -20.40
C GLU A 182 23.78 0.04 -19.37
N LEU A 183 24.11 0.19 -18.08
CA LEU A 183 23.12 0.00 -17.02
C LEU A 183 22.07 1.12 -17.00
N ILE A 184 22.44 2.35 -17.40
CA ILE A 184 21.49 3.43 -17.61
C ILE A 184 20.50 3.06 -18.71
N HIS A 185 21.02 2.61 -19.87
CA HIS A 185 20.19 2.22 -21.01
C HIS A 185 19.22 1.08 -20.64
N PHE A 186 19.71 0.03 -20.01
CA PHE A 186 18.91 -1.07 -19.51
C PHE A 186 17.77 -0.58 -18.60
N ALA A 187 18.11 0.26 -17.60
CA ALA A 187 17.13 0.75 -16.65
C ALA A 187 16.07 1.69 -17.28
N GLU A 188 16.45 2.50 -18.27
CA GLU A 188 15.53 3.39 -18.96
C GLU A 188 14.60 2.64 -19.91
N GLN A 189 15.12 1.64 -20.62
CA GLN A 189 14.34 0.81 -21.54
C GLN A 189 13.24 0.05 -20.76
N HIS A 190 13.63 -0.77 -19.79
CA HIS A 190 12.67 -1.56 -19.03
C HIS A 190 11.77 -0.70 -18.12
N GLY A 191 12.32 0.33 -17.47
CA GLY A 191 11.54 1.26 -16.66
C GLY A 191 10.44 1.99 -17.43
N THR A 192 10.59 2.18 -18.73
CA THR A 192 9.53 2.73 -19.61
C THR A 192 8.38 1.73 -19.76
N THR A 193 8.69 0.45 -19.93
CA THR A 193 7.69 -0.64 -20.01
C THR A 193 6.90 -0.74 -18.71
N GLU A 194 7.60 -0.74 -17.55
CA GLU A 194 6.95 -0.77 -16.24
C GLU A 194 6.03 0.43 -15.99
N ALA A 195 6.46 1.62 -16.43
CA ALA A 195 5.62 2.80 -16.33
C ALA A 195 4.34 2.70 -17.20
N GLU A 196 4.41 2.03 -18.34
CA GLU A 196 3.24 1.74 -19.18
C GLU A 196 2.33 0.69 -18.51
N HIS A 197 2.87 -0.40 -17.96
CA HIS A 197 2.11 -1.39 -17.20
C HIS A 197 1.37 -0.73 -16.04
N LEU A 198 2.06 0.07 -15.24
CA LEU A 198 1.46 0.83 -14.15
C LEU A 198 0.29 1.69 -14.63
N ARG A 199 0.48 2.43 -15.73
CA ARG A 199 -0.57 3.28 -16.31
C ARG A 199 -1.79 2.47 -16.77
N LEU A 200 -1.59 1.30 -17.37
CA LEU A 200 -2.65 0.42 -17.84
C LEU A 200 -3.44 -0.18 -16.66
N ILE A 201 -2.76 -0.63 -15.62
CA ILE A 201 -3.40 -1.12 -14.39
C ILE A 201 -4.14 0.01 -13.67
N GLU A 202 -3.57 1.23 -13.61
CA GLU A 202 -4.23 2.40 -13.04
C GLU A 202 -5.53 2.79 -13.74
N ALA A 203 -5.60 2.60 -15.05
CA ALA A 203 -6.81 2.86 -15.83
C ALA A 203 -7.96 1.90 -15.48
N LEU A 204 -7.65 0.69 -15.00
CA LEU A 204 -8.64 -0.30 -14.58
C LEU A 204 -9.09 -0.12 -13.13
N GLN A 205 -8.32 0.56 -12.29
CA GLN A 205 -8.55 0.58 -10.85
C GLN A 205 -8.75 2.00 -10.31
N PRO A 206 -9.93 2.29 -9.69
CA PRO A 206 -10.15 3.55 -9.01
C PRO A 206 -9.11 3.82 -7.92
N SER A 207 -8.73 5.08 -7.73
CA SER A 207 -7.71 5.50 -6.76
C SER A 207 -8.01 5.04 -5.32
N VAL A 208 -9.30 4.94 -4.96
CA VAL A 208 -9.75 4.50 -3.62
C VAL A 208 -9.52 3.02 -3.33
N ARG A 209 -9.20 2.22 -4.36
CA ARG A 209 -8.96 0.77 -4.24
C ARG A 209 -7.49 0.39 -4.32
N ARG A 210 -6.59 1.36 -4.45
CA ARG A 210 -5.14 1.15 -4.50
C ARG A 210 -4.57 0.85 -3.11
N SER A 211 -3.42 0.18 -3.06
CA SER A 211 -2.75 -0.13 -1.79
C SER A 211 -2.35 1.14 -1.03
N TYR A 212 -2.57 1.16 0.28
CA TYR A 212 -2.12 2.25 1.15
C TYR A 212 -0.61 2.26 1.39
N LEU A 213 0.06 1.19 1.05
CA LEU A 213 1.50 1.02 1.26
C LEU A 213 2.35 1.47 0.06
N LEU A 214 1.79 2.26 -0.88
CA LEU A 214 2.55 2.73 -2.05
C LEU A 214 3.80 3.53 -1.68
N GLY A 215 3.78 4.30 -0.58
CA GLY A 215 4.96 4.98 -0.08
C GLY A 215 6.10 4.02 0.30
N PRO A 216 5.86 3.05 1.21
CA PRO A 216 6.78 1.96 1.48
C PRO A 216 7.21 1.17 0.23
N TRP A 217 6.31 0.87 -0.70
CA TRP A 217 6.64 0.17 -1.96
C TRP A 217 7.63 0.93 -2.82
N ARG A 218 7.48 2.23 -2.95
CA ARG A 218 8.42 3.10 -3.67
C ARG A 218 9.81 3.05 -3.06
N ILE A 219 9.90 3.14 -1.73
CA ILE A 219 11.18 3.07 -1.01
C ILE A 219 11.81 1.68 -1.17
N ALA A 220 11.03 0.61 -0.94
CA ALA A 220 11.51 -0.76 -1.07
C ALA A 220 11.98 -1.05 -2.51
N GLY A 221 11.18 -0.67 -3.52
CA GLY A 221 11.55 -0.81 -4.93
C GLY A 221 12.83 -0.06 -5.24
N TRP A 222 12.93 1.22 -4.86
CA TRP A 222 14.14 2.00 -5.10
C TRP A 222 15.38 1.36 -4.47
N LEU A 223 15.30 0.87 -3.24
CA LEU A 223 16.40 0.18 -2.57
C LEU A 223 16.73 -1.15 -3.25
N THR A 224 15.73 -1.91 -3.71
CA THR A 224 15.91 -3.17 -4.44
C THR A 224 16.70 -2.96 -5.74
N GLY A 225 16.53 -1.82 -6.39
CA GLY A 225 17.33 -1.46 -7.57
C GLY A 225 18.68 -0.83 -7.24
N ALA A 226 18.72 0.12 -6.30
CA ALA A 226 19.92 0.89 -5.99
C ALA A 226 21.00 0.04 -5.30
N LEU A 227 20.63 -0.83 -4.36
CA LEU A 227 21.61 -1.63 -3.63
C LEU A 227 22.42 -2.56 -4.54
N PRO A 228 21.83 -3.42 -5.39
CA PRO A 228 22.62 -4.25 -6.30
C PRO A 228 23.42 -3.43 -7.30
N ALA A 229 22.92 -2.26 -7.74
CA ALA A 229 23.65 -1.39 -8.65
C ALA A 229 24.97 -0.86 -8.08
N LEU A 230 25.12 -0.77 -6.76
CA LEU A 230 26.40 -0.48 -6.10
C LEU A 230 27.44 -1.58 -6.33
N PHE A 231 27.02 -2.83 -6.52
CA PHE A 231 27.88 -4.00 -6.72
C PHE A 231 28.11 -4.34 -8.20
N GLY A 232 27.47 -3.60 -9.11
CA GLY A 232 27.69 -3.69 -10.56
C GLY A 232 26.58 -4.42 -11.30
N ARG A 233 26.73 -4.46 -12.64
CA ARG A 233 25.70 -4.90 -13.59
C ARG A 233 25.17 -6.31 -13.31
N ARG A 234 26.07 -7.28 -13.03
CA ARG A 234 25.68 -8.67 -12.75
C ARG A 234 24.74 -8.77 -11.56
N ALA A 235 24.98 -7.99 -10.51
CA ALA A 235 24.12 -7.98 -9.33
C ALA A 235 22.73 -7.42 -9.65
N VAL A 236 22.65 -6.39 -10.50
CA VAL A 236 21.39 -5.86 -10.99
C VAL A 236 20.65 -6.91 -11.81
N TYR A 237 21.28 -7.45 -12.84
CA TYR A 237 20.66 -8.41 -13.74
C TYR A 237 20.14 -9.65 -13.00
N ALA A 238 20.93 -10.21 -12.07
CA ALA A 238 20.46 -11.33 -11.24
C ALA A 238 19.28 -10.94 -10.34
N THR A 239 19.23 -9.71 -9.84
CA THR A 239 18.11 -9.20 -9.04
C THR A 239 16.86 -9.07 -9.88
N ILE A 240 16.94 -8.47 -11.08
CA ILE A 240 15.81 -8.34 -11.99
C ILE A 240 15.29 -9.73 -12.40
N ALA A 241 16.17 -10.65 -12.81
CA ALA A 241 15.75 -12.01 -13.15
C ALA A 241 15.00 -12.70 -11.99
N ALA A 242 15.38 -12.45 -10.74
CA ALA A 242 14.69 -13.00 -9.57
C ALA A 242 13.31 -12.34 -9.32
N VAL A 243 13.21 -11.03 -9.49
CA VAL A 243 11.94 -10.28 -9.39
C VAL A 243 10.96 -10.77 -10.45
N GLU A 244 11.37 -10.76 -11.73
CA GLU A 244 10.49 -11.07 -12.85
C GLU A 244 10.11 -12.57 -12.90
N THR A 245 10.92 -13.44 -12.33
CA THR A 245 10.53 -14.84 -12.12
C THR A 245 9.31 -14.95 -11.19
N PHE A 246 9.27 -14.15 -10.15
CA PHE A 246 8.11 -14.08 -9.25
C PHE A 246 6.91 -13.44 -9.94
N VAL A 247 7.12 -12.32 -10.66
CA VAL A 247 6.04 -11.58 -11.33
C VAL A 247 5.39 -12.43 -12.44
N ASP A 248 6.15 -13.16 -13.24
CA ASP A 248 5.64 -14.11 -14.23
C ASP A 248 4.70 -15.16 -13.59
N GLN A 249 5.11 -15.75 -12.47
CA GLN A 249 4.28 -16.71 -11.75
C GLN A 249 3.01 -16.07 -11.18
N HIS A 250 3.09 -14.83 -10.73
CA HIS A 250 1.95 -14.09 -10.22
C HIS A 250 0.92 -13.80 -11.31
N TYR A 251 1.33 -13.30 -12.46
CA TYR A 251 0.46 -13.11 -13.63
C TYR A 251 -0.11 -14.43 -14.14
N GLN A 252 0.69 -15.52 -14.17
CA GLN A 252 0.21 -16.83 -14.58
C GLN A 252 -0.97 -17.33 -13.74
N GLN A 253 -0.95 -17.08 -12.42
CA GLN A 253 -2.07 -17.48 -11.53
C GLN A 253 -3.35 -16.70 -11.85
N GLN A 254 -3.25 -15.42 -12.17
CA GLN A 254 -4.38 -14.58 -12.55
C GLN A 254 -4.94 -14.95 -13.92
N ILE A 255 -4.07 -15.18 -14.89
CA ILE A 255 -4.44 -15.63 -16.24
C ILE A 255 -5.21 -16.94 -16.15
N ALA A 256 -4.67 -17.93 -15.45
CA ALA A 256 -5.35 -19.21 -15.23
C ALA A 256 -6.72 -19.05 -14.54
N HIS A 257 -6.84 -18.10 -13.59
CA HIS A 257 -8.12 -17.81 -12.97
C HIS A 257 -9.12 -17.24 -13.98
N LEU A 258 -8.70 -16.30 -14.84
CA LEU A 258 -9.56 -15.68 -15.84
C LEU A 258 -9.98 -16.68 -16.93
N GLU A 259 -9.09 -17.56 -17.35
CA GLU A 259 -9.38 -18.62 -18.32
C GLU A 259 -10.44 -19.61 -17.79
N ASN A 260 -10.40 -19.95 -16.50
CA ASN A 260 -11.31 -20.90 -15.88
C ASN A 260 -12.65 -20.28 -15.42
N ASN A 261 -12.65 -19.02 -15.01
CA ASN A 261 -13.82 -18.39 -14.37
C ASN A 261 -14.40 -17.23 -15.19
N GLY A 262 -13.72 -16.84 -16.27
CA GLY A 262 -14.04 -15.63 -17.00
C GLY A 262 -13.69 -14.36 -16.22
N GLY A 263 -13.89 -13.20 -16.85
CA GLY A 263 -13.64 -11.90 -16.25
C GLY A 263 -14.06 -10.75 -17.15
N PRO A 264 -13.78 -9.52 -16.75
CA PRO A 264 -14.07 -8.33 -17.55
C PRO A 264 -13.37 -8.38 -18.91
N GLU A 265 -14.09 -7.88 -19.93
CA GLU A 265 -13.55 -7.77 -21.28
C GLU A 265 -12.27 -6.93 -21.28
N GLY A 266 -11.24 -7.40 -22.00
CA GLY A 266 -9.94 -6.73 -22.11
C GLY A 266 -8.94 -7.02 -20.99
N LEU A 267 -9.34 -7.56 -19.84
CA LEU A 267 -8.42 -7.85 -18.74
C LEU A 267 -7.45 -8.99 -19.09
N LEU A 268 -7.95 -10.10 -19.61
CA LEU A 268 -7.10 -11.24 -19.98
C LEU A 268 -6.04 -10.88 -21.04
N PRO A 269 -6.36 -10.22 -22.16
CA PRO A 269 -5.35 -9.74 -23.12
C PRO A 269 -4.32 -8.81 -22.50
N LEU A 270 -4.72 -7.94 -21.59
CA LEU A 270 -3.80 -7.04 -20.88
C LEU A 270 -2.80 -7.83 -20.03
N LEU A 271 -3.27 -8.74 -19.18
CA LEU A 271 -2.38 -9.54 -18.33
C LEU A 271 -1.45 -10.45 -19.14
N LEU A 272 -1.92 -11.01 -20.26
CA LEU A 272 -1.08 -11.78 -21.18
C LEU A 272 0.03 -10.92 -21.79
N ARG A 273 -0.28 -9.67 -22.15
CA ARG A 273 0.73 -8.72 -22.65
C ARG A 273 1.76 -8.40 -21.56
N CYS A 274 1.32 -7.97 -20.37
CA CYS A 274 2.23 -7.70 -19.26
C CYS A 274 3.11 -8.92 -18.97
N GLN A 275 2.54 -10.11 -18.84
CA GLN A 275 3.31 -11.33 -18.61
C GLN A 275 4.36 -11.61 -19.71
N SER A 276 4.04 -11.34 -20.96
CA SER A 276 4.98 -11.50 -22.07
C SER A 276 6.18 -10.56 -21.93
N ASP A 277 5.92 -9.31 -21.53
CA ASP A 277 6.96 -8.32 -21.33
C ASP A 277 7.85 -8.69 -20.12
N GLU A 278 7.24 -9.16 -19.00
CA GLU A 278 7.99 -9.64 -17.81
C GLU A 278 8.89 -10.85 -18.12
N ARG A 279 8.40 -11.77 -18.94
CA ARG A 279 9.22 -12.89 -19.42
C ARG A 279 10.40 -12.42 -20.23
N HIS A 280 10.21 -11.41 -21.07
CA HIS A 280 11.31 -10.81 -21.83
C HIS A 280 12.34 -10.15 -20.91
N HIS A 281 11.90 -9.34 -19.94
CA HIS A 281 12.75 -8.71 -18.93
C HIS A 281 13.55 -9.75 -18.13
N ARG A 282 12.88 -10.81 -17.66
CA ARG A 282 13.50 -11.92 -16.95
C ARG A 282 14.58 -12.60 -17.77
N ASP A 283 14.25 -13.00 -19.00
CA ASP A 283 15.13 -13.81 -19.84
C ASP A 283 16.36 -13.02 -20.30
N GLU A 284 16.18 -11.73 -20.66
CA GLU A 284 17.28 -10.83 -20.94
C GLU A 284 18.18 -10.62 -19.73
N ALA A 285 17.60 -10.31 -18.59
CA ALA A 285 18.35 -10.13 -17.35
C ALA A 285 19.09 -11.40 -16.92
N ALA A 286 18.48 -12.58 -17.05
CA ALA A 286 19.12 -13.86 -16.75
C ALA A 286 20.32 -14.13 -17.67
N MET A 287 20.17 -13.85 -18.97
CA MET A 287 21.27 -13.98 -19.96
C MET A 287 22.43 -13.04 -19.60
N LEU A 288 22.14 -11.78 -19.27
CA LEU A 288 23.15 -10.77 -18.91
C LEU A 288 23.82 -11.04 -17.54
N ALA A 289 23.12 -11.67 -16.59
CA ALA A 289 23.67 -12.07 -15.31
C ALA A 289 24.72 -13.19 -15.44
N GLY A 290 24.53 -14.11 -16.39
CA GLY A 290 25.39 -15.27 -16.60
C GLY A 290 25.28 -16.33 -15.48
N GLU A 291 25.93 -17.48 -15.66
CA GLU A 291 25.76 -18.65 -14.79
C GLU A 291 26.41 -18.54 -13.41
N HIS A 292 27.52 -17.77 -13.28
CA HIS A 292 28.30 -17.72 -12.04
C HIS A 292 27.81 -16.63 -11.09
N THR A 293 26.96 -16.99 -10.15
CA THR A 293 26.52 -16.12 -9.04
C THR A 293 27.20 -16.51 -7.72
N SER A 294 27.72 -15.50 -6.97
CA SER A 294 28.25 -15.74 -5.64
C SER A 294 27.13 -16.18 -4.67
N TRP A 295 27.50 -16.84 -3.59
CA TRP A 295 26.53 -17.26 -2.57
C TRP A 295 25.76 -16.07 -1.96
N LEU A 296 26.45 -14.93 -1.77
CA LEU A 296 25.81 -13.69 -1.29
C LEU A 296 24.75 -13.17 -2.25
N LEU A 297 25.05 -13.17 -3.56
CA LEU A 297 24.11 -12.74 -4.57
C LEU A 297 22.90 -13.69 -4.66
N ARG A 298 23.13 -14.99 -4.52
CA ARG A 298 22.02 -15.97 -4.44
C ARG A 298 21.14 -15.73 -3.21
N ALA A 299 21.74 -15.49 -2.04
CA ALA A 299 21.01 -15.18 -0.83
C ALA A 299 20.18 -13.88 -0.99
N TRP A 300 20.75 -12.85 -1.62
CA TRP A 300 20.04 -11.62 -1.98
C TRP A 300 18.86 -11.88 -2.91
N CYS A 301 19.04 -12.59 -4.02
CA CYS A 301 17.98 -12.92 -4.96
C CYS A 301 16.86 -13.73 -4.29
N THR A 302 17.21 -14.67 -3.40
CA THR A 302 16.22 -15.41 -2.61
C THR A 302 15.43 -14.47 -1.69
N LEU A 303 16.12 -13.54 -1.00
CA LEU A 303 15.48 -12.55 -0.14
C LEU A 303 14.52 -11.67 -0.92
N VAL A 304 14.92 -11.19 -2.10
CA VAL A 304 14.10 -10.35 -2.96
C VAL A 304 12.87 -11.13 -3.47
N GLY A 305 13.05 -12.34 -3.99
CA GLY A 305 11.93 -13.16 -4.47
C GLY A 305 10.92 -13.51 -3.37
N THR A 306 11.40 -13.92 -2.18
CA THR A 306 10.51 -14.20 -1.03
C THR A 306 9.87 -12.93 -0.48
N GLY A 307 10.61 -11.80 -0.49
CA GLY A 307 10.12 -10.49 -0.10
C GLY A 307 9.01 -10.01 -1.01
N SER A 308 9.14 -10.19 -2.33
CA SER A 308 8.11 -9.89 -3.33
C SER A 308 6.83 -10.70 -3.08
N ALA A 309 6.96 -12.00 -2.79
CA ALA A 309 5.81 -12.84 -2.44
C ALA A 309 5.09 -12.35 -1.18
N ALA A 310 5.83 -11.98 -0.14
CA ALA A 310 5.25 -11.42 1.09
C ALA A 310 4.59 -10.06 0.83
N ALA A 311 5.19 -9.23 -0.03
CA ALA A 311 4.69 -7.93 -0.43
C ALA A 311 3.33 -8.03 -1.14
N VAL A 312 3.18 -8.98 -2.08
CA VAL A 312 1.90 -9.25 -2.77
C VAL A 312 0.83 -9.69 -1.79
N VAL A 313 1.13 -10.62 -0.87
CA VAL A 313 0.18 -11.07 0.17
C VAL A 313 -0.30 -9.88 1.02
N LEU A 314 0.59 -8.94 1.33
CA LEU A 314 0.26 -7.75 2.08
C LEU A 314 -0.58 -6.77 1.25
N ALA A 315 -0.18 -6.50 0.00
CA ALA A 315 -0.89 -5.60 -0.91
C ALA A 315 -2.31 -6.05 -1.23
N ARG A 316 -2.57 -7.37 -1.31
CA ARG A 316 -3.92 -7.93 -1.46
C ARG A 316 -4.85 -7.59 -0.29
N ARG A 317 -4.30 -7.30 0.89
CA ARG A 317 -5.06 -7.08 2.13
C ARG A 317 -5.27 -5.62 2.47
N ILE A 318 -4.36 -4.75 1.99
CA ILE A 318 -4.31 -3.36 2.48
C ILE A 318 -4.35 -2.39 1.30
#